data_55f28be80dbd0aab09e0a88a0160fc8c
#
_entry.id   55f28be80dbd0aab09e0a88a0160fc8c
#
_cell.length_a   1.000
_cell.length_b   1.000
_cell.length_c   1.000
_cell.angle_alpha   90.00
_cell.angle_beta   90.00
_cell.angle_gamma   90.00
#
_symmetry.space_group_name_H-M   'P 1'
#
loop_
_entity.id
_entity.type
_entity.pdbx_description
1 polymer ?
#
loop_
_entity_poly.entity_id
_entity_poly.type
_entity_poly.pdbx_seq_one_letter_code
_entity_poly.pdbx_strand_id
1 'polypeptide(L)'
;MGDGINSLEDHEMLKALYDFEATLAKTLTFTEGEFFFLQQSNAKQRNWWHVVNRKGQVGFVPSNYVAAVKVEPEFYLAFLNDCIRNISESNSMSQKQDLLLKLSEKKKQLQITLKPHGKKAPAPKPPPRLDDSTPPNDDEEVRKKPNVGKTSSNQVSSDTDNQDDSQDSSESIKPNAIYEIVQAVRKETQLSHEMSKVAVETVLISLREFLPGGAARSIIDALLREANSNITCPKNAIDAAPDALRMMTALNALSKAANDAQQRGWALHDDAHDIQTQLLELISVMSNADVNISQHVLSSHKYVYVTTLVQYYQMETRWPLRQLLLQAFGVMCGLERTALATLALSALPAEIARDMHDNPRAVSRLSHSALLLSMVLSMGDKLPITHFEQLGVEFAQFVLELIENPPETDVDEQIPDLFLTLLLAYNLQFEDPYDNILLNGLETRDIAKTFCEKVLLLLNREEDPVHIFDHEPAPAHSVLKLAIDVFSRKKTAEHFYTNDVKVAIDIIVRQLADLSPGDSRREQYLRILQGIIRNTDYGAHVHRRDDLLRCFARIFCEEGDTSRDDQTLVRAISNEFPQYFKP
;
A
#
# COMPACT_ATOMS: atom_id res chain seq x y z
N MET A 1 -6.97 0.37 28.71
CA MET A 1 -5.57 -0.09 28.72
C MET A 1 -5.55 -1.40 27.98
N GLY A 2 -5.07 -1.42 26.77
CA GLY A 2 -4.96 -2.56 25.88
C GLY A 2 -4.17 -2.14 24.67
N ASP A 3 -2.87 -1.92 24.88
CA ASP A 3 -1.93 -1.69 23.77
C ASP A 3 -1.89 -2.96 22.90
N GLY A 4 -2.21 -2.80 21.63
CA GLY A 4 -2.16 -3.89 20.66
C GLY A 4 -0.72 -4.37 20.47
N ILE A 5 -0.44 -5.58 20.95
CA ILE A 5 0.85 -6.24 20.74
C ILE A 5 0.92 -6.69 19.28
N ASN A 6 1.49 -5.86 18.42
CA ASN A 6 1.70 -6.17 17.00
C ASN A 6 2.86 -7.15 16.74
N SER A 7 3.77 -7.32 17.70
CA SER A 7 4.83 -8.33 17.71
C SER A 7 5.28 -8.57 19.15
N LEU A 8 5.58 -9.83 19.50
CA LEU A 8 6.20 -10.17 20.78
C LEU A 8 7.68 -9.81 20.76
N GLU A 9 8.17 -9.22 21.86
CA GLU A 9 9.61 -8.97 22.04
C GLU A 9 10.40 -10.31 22.08
N ASP A 10 11.71 -10.23 21.94
CA ASP A 10 12.55 -11.41 22.09
C ASP A 10 12.36 -12.03 23.48
N HIS A 11 12.07 -13.34 23.49
CA HIS A 11 11.75 -14.17 24.67
C HIS A 11 10.35 -13.99 25.29
N GLU A 12 9.39 -13.41 24.58
CA GLU A 12 7.99 -13.37 25.02
C GLU A 12 7.17 -14.52 24.40
N MET A 13 6.30 -15.11 25.21
CA MET A 13 5.29 -16.10 24.80
C MET A 13 3.93 -15.71 25.35
N LEU A 14 2.87 -16.21 24.74
CA LEU A 14 1.53 -16.06 25.28
C LEU A 14 1.25 -17.12 26.32
N LYS A 15 0.71 -16.72 27.47
CA LYS A 15 0.27 -17.61 28.55
C LYS A 15 -1.23 -17.47 28.77
N ALA A 16 -1.94 -18.60 28.86
CA ALA A 16 -3.37 -18.63 29.21
C ALA A 16 -3.61 -18.12 30.64
N LEU A 17 -4.57 -17.21 30.78
CA LEU A 17 -5.01 -16.63 32.05
C LEU A 17 -6.21 -17.37 32.65
N TYR A 18 -6.99 -18.06 31.81
CA TYR A 18 -8.22 -18.77 32.16
C TYR A 18 -8.38 -19.99 31.29
N ASP A 19 -9.21 -20.94 31.74
CA ASP A 19 -9.64 -22.08 30.92
C ASP A 19 -10.56 -21.62 29.79
N PHE A 20 -10.44 -22.24 28.63
CA PHE A 20 -11.29 -21.96 27.49
C PHE A 20 -11.67 -23.24 26.75
N GLU A 21 -12.97 -23.45 26.56
CA GLU A 21 -13.50 -24.55 25.78
C GLU A 21 -13.94 -24.09 24.40
N ALA A 22 -13.37 -24.65 23.35
CA ALA A 22 -13.60 -24.27 21.97
C ALA A 22 -15.02 -24.63 21.53
N THR A 23 -15.82 -23.61 21.22
CA THR A 23 -17.18 -23.75 20.70
C THR A 23 -17.27 -23.44 19.20
N LEU A 24 -16.24 -22.84 18.62
CA LEU A 24 -16.18 -22.45 17.21
C LEU A 24 -15.17 -23.28 16.43
N ALA A 25 -15.42 -23.50 15.14
CA ALA A 25 -14.47 -24.15 14.25
C ALA A 25 -13.15 -23.35 14.20
N LYS A 26 -12.02 -24.07 14.27
CA LYS A 26 -10.65 -23.51 14.28
C LYS A 26 -10.21 -22.78 15.56
N THR A 27 -10.97 -22.83 16.66
CA THR A 27 -10.51 -22.37 17.98
C THR A 27 -9.83 -23.51 18.74
N LEU A 28 -8.91 -23.17 19.66
CA LEU A 28 -8.22 -24.15 20.52
C LEU A 28 -8.88 -24.21 21.90
N THR A 29 -9.12 -25.41 22.41
CA THR A 29 -9.40 -25.62 23.83
C THR A 29 -8.09 -25.64 24.60
N PHE A 30 -8.02 -24.92 25.72
CA PHE A 30 -6.83 -24.85 26.55
C PHE A 30 -7.19 -24.62 28.03
N THR A 31 -6.23 -24.88 28.90
CA THR A 31 -6.34 -24.65 30.34
C THR A 31 -5.48 -23.49 30.80
N GLU A 32 -5.83 -22.93 31.95
CA GLU A 32 -5.04 -21.89 32.60
C GLU A 32 -3.56 -22.32 32.74
N GLY A 33 -2.65 -21.40 32.40
CA GLY A 33 -1.21 -21.62 32.48
C GLY A 33 -0.59 -22.28 31.26
N GLU A 34 -1.34 -22.70 30.23
CA GLU A 34 -0.77 -23.17 28.96
C GLU A 34 -0.06 -22.02 28.20
N PHE A 35 1.01 -22.40 27.47
CA PHE A 35 1.80 -21.48 26.69
C PHE A 35 1.56 -21.66 25.18
N PHE A 36 1.65 -20.56 24.44
CA PHE A 36 1.46 -20.55 23.01
C PHE A 36 2.53 -19.72 22.29
N PHE A 37 2.88 -20.16 21.08
CA PHE A 37 3.65 -19.37 20.14
C PHE A 37 2.69 -18.56 19.27
N LEU A 38 2.86 -17.23 19.21
CA LEU A 38 2.08 -16.35 18.36
C LEU A 38 2.54 -16.52 16.91
N GLN A 39 1.68 -17.05 16.04
CA GLN A 39 1.98 -17.22 14.62
C GLN A 39 1.69 -15.94 13.84
N GLN A 40 0.59 -15.28 14.13
CA GLN A 40 0.18 -14.04 13.48
C GLN A 40 -0.80 -13.30 14.38
N SER A 41 -0.51 -12.02 14.65
CA SER A 41 -1.49 -11.09 15.16
C SER A 41 -2.20 -10.50 13.95
N ASN A 42 -3.40 -10.98 13.61
CA ASN A 42 -4.19 -10.36 12.58
C ASN A 42 -4.69 -9.01 13.10
N ALA A 43 -4.22 -7.93 12.49
CA ALA A 43 -4.74 -6.58 12.74
C ALA A 43 -6.26 -6.47 12.48
N LYS A 44 -6.84 -7.40 11.73
CA LYS A 44 -8.27 -7.49 11.41
C LYS A 44 -9.12 -8.22 12.45
N GLN A 45 -8.54 -9.03 13.34
CA GLN A 45 -9.26 -9.73 14.41
C GLN A 45 -8.66 -9.35 15.77
N ARG A 46 -8.92 -8.13 16.23
CA ARG A 46 -8.38 -7.60 17.50
C ARG A 46 -8.66 -8.45 18.73
N ASN A 47 -9.67 -9.32 18.67
CA ASN A 47 -10.12 -10.15 19.80
C ASN A 47 -9.65 -11.59 19.72
N TRP A 48 -9.00 -12.04 18.64
CA TRP A 48 -8.58 -13.42 18.44
C TRP A 48 -7.17 -13.48 17.88
N TRP A 49 -6.31 -14.28 18.54
CA TRP A 49 -4.92 -14.46 18.11
C TRP A 49 -4.69 -15.85 17.55
N HIS A 50 -4.00 -15.94 16.42
CA HIS A 50 -3.65 -17.19 15.78
C HIS A 50 -2.37 -17.73 16.39
N VAL A 51 -2.45 -18.89 17.06
CA VAL A 51 -1.38 -19.42 17.89
C VAL A 51 -1.12 -20.89 17.62
N VAL A 52 0.02 -21.37 18.13
CA VAL A 52 0.42 -22.77 18.15
C VAL A 52 0.65 -23.18 19.59
N ASN A 53 0.02 -24.27 20.02
CA ASN A 53 0.27 -24.85 21.33
C ASN A 53 1.45 -25.84 21.30
N ARG A 54 1.88 -26.31 22.47
CA ARG A 54 3.01 -27.26 22.61
C ARG A 54 2.78 -28.58 21.88
N LYS A 55 1.53 -28.99 21.67
CA LYS A 55 1.15 -30.20 20.91
C LYS A 55 1.20 -30.01 19.40
N GLY A 56 1.61 -28.83 18.90
CA GLY A 56 1.66 -28.54 17.48
C GLY A 56 0.29 -28.28 16.83
N GLN A 57 -0.75 -28.08 17.65
CA GLN A 57 -2.08 -27.70 17.17
C GLN A 57 -2.13 -26.18 16.91
N VAL A 58 -2.72 -25.83 15.79
CA VAL A 58 -2.85 -24.45 15.32
C VAL A 58 -4.31 -24.03 15.41
N GLY A 59 -4.58 -22.84 15.95
CA GLY A 59 -5.93 -22.32 16.01
C GLY A 59 -6.00 -20.94 16.66
N PHE A 60 -7.22 -20.44 16.83
CA PHE A 60 -7.48 -19.13 17.41
C PHE A 60 -7.74 -19.23 18.92
N VAL A 61 -7.21 -18.25 19.67
CA VAL A 61 -7.48 -18.05 21.10
C VAL A 61 -7.96 -16.63 21.34
N PRO A 62 -8.92 -16.39 22.28
CA PRO A 62 -9.39 -15.05 22.59
C PRO A 62 -8.25 -14.20 23.20
N SER A 63 -8.05 -12.98 22.71
CA SER A 63 -6.95 -12.11 23.16
C SER A 63 -7.04 -11.71 24.63
N ASN A 64 -8.25 -11.66 25.19
CA ASN A 64 -8.50 -11.34 26.60
C ASN A 64 -8.32 -12.55 27.54
N TYR A 65 -8.07 -13.76 27.02
CA TYR A 65 -7.79 -14.97 27.78
C TYR A 65 -6.30 -15.30 27.85
N VAL A 66 -5.46 -14.53 27.18
CA VAL A 66 -4.01 -14.76 27.15
C VAL A 66 -3.24 -13.45 27.40
N ALA A 67 -2.04 -13.56 27.97
CA ALA A 67 -1.15 -12.42 28.19
C ALA A 67 0.27 -12.74 27.70
N ALA A 68 0.99 -11.73 27.24
CA ALA A 68 2.41 -11.84 26.90
C ALA A 68 3.23 -11.94 28.20
N VAL A 69 4.10 -12.95 28.27
CA VAL A 69 4.96 -13.21 29.42
C VAL A 69 6.38 -13.50 28.94
N LYS A 70 7.37 -12.85 29.52
CA LYS A 70 8.79 -13.16 29.29
C LYS A 70 9.11 -14.50 29.92
N VAL A 71 9.71 -15.40 29.12
CA VAL A 71 10.10 -16.74 29.54
C VAL A 71 11.60 -16.93 29.43
N GLU A 72 12.15 -17.86 30.23
CA GLU A 72 13.56 -18.21 30.11
C GLU A 72 13.86 -18.79 28.72
N PRO A 73 14.98 -18.41 28.08
CA PRO A 73 15.34 -18.86 26.73
C PRO A 73 15.39 -20.37 26.57
N GLU A 74 15.79 -21.08 27.63
CA GLU A 74 15.82 -22.56 27.67
C GLU A 74 14.43 -23.17 27.62
N PHE A 75 13.46 -22.59 28.34
CA PHE A 75 12.06 -22.99 28.29
C PHE A 75 11.47 -22.74 26.89
N TYR A 76 11.77 -21.59 26.29
CA TYR A 76 11.30 -21.29 24.95
C TYR A 76 11.85 -22.23 23.90
N LEU A 77 13.14 -22.60 23.98
CA LEU A 77 13.77 -23.60 23.11
C LEU A 77 13.13 -24.99 23.27
N ALA A 78 12.85 -25.41 24.51
CA ALA A 78 12.19 -26.68 24.78
C ALA A 78 10.78 -26.70 24.15
N PHE A 79 10.03 -25.63 24.31
CA PHE A 79 8.70 -25.46 23.71
C PHE A 79 8.75 -25.55 22.18
N LEU A 80 9.66 -24.82 21.51
CA LEU A 80 9.82 -24.87 20.06
C LEU A 80 10.22 -26.26 19.55
N ASN A 81 11.08 -26.95 20.28
CA ASN A 81 11.46 -28.33 19.95
C ASN A 81 10.28 -29.29 20.00
N ASP A 82 9.44 -29.17 21.03
CA ASP A 82 8.24 -30.02 21.18
C ASP A 82 7.23 -29.71 20.06
N CYS A 83 6.99 -28.44 19.75
CA CYS A 83 6.13 -28.04 18.64
C CYS A 83 6.61 -28.62 17.31
N ILE A 84 7.90 -28.42 16.97
CA ILE A 84 8.48 -28.91 15.70
C ILE A 84 8.36 -30.45 15.61
N ARG A 85 8.68 -31.17 16.69
CA ARG A 85 8.55 -32.63 16.73
C ARG A 85 7.11 -33.06 16.48
N ASN A 86 6.15 -32.50 17.23
CA ASN A 86 4.74 -32.91 17.15
C ASN A 86 4.10 -32.56 15.80
N ILE A 87 4.51 -31.44 15.16
CA ILE A 87 4.07 -31.11 13.82
C ILE A 87 4.67 -32.05 12.77
N SER A 88 5.95 -32.42 12.91
CA SER A 88 6.64 -33.34 11.98
C SER A 88 6.08 -34.76 12.01
N GLU A 89 5.57 -35.19 13.16
CA GLU A 89 4.94 -36.51 13.34
C GLU A 89 3.48 -36.55 12.83
N SER A 90 2.86 -35.40 12.57
CA SER A 90 1.48 -35.34 12.09
C SER A 90 1.39 -35.52 10.57
N ASN A 91 0.47 -36.39 10.08
CA ASN A 91 0.31 -36.77 8.67
C ASN A 91 -0.16 -35.62 7.72
N SER A 92 -0.22 -34.35 8.15
CA SER A 92 -0.65 -33.18 7.34
C SER A 92 0.51 -32.30 6.93
N MET A 93 1.52 -32.84 6.30
CA MET A 93 2.78 -32.13 5.99
C MET A 93 2.66 -30.94 5.04
N SER A 94 1.79 -30.98 4.02
CA SER A 94 1.78 -29.95 2.98
C SER A 94 1.20 -28.58 3.40
N GLN A 95 0.35 -28.56 4.43
CA GLN A 95 -0.28 -27.30 4.91
C GLN A 95 0.46 -26.60 6.06
N LYS A 96 1.51 -27.26 6.63
CA LYS A 96 2.22 -26.73 7.81
C LYS A 96 3.70 -26.42 7.55
N GLN A 97 4.13 -26.45 6.31
CA GLN A 97 5.54 -26.27 5.92
C GLN A 97 6.06 -24.88 6.28
N ASP A 98 5.27 -23.83 6.04
CA ASP A 98 5.62 -22.43 6.40
C ASP A 98 5.73 -22.23 7.92
N LEU A 99 4.87 -22.91 8.67
CA LEU A 99 4.93 -22.88 10.13
C LEU A 99 6.21 -23.55 10.67
N LEU A 100 6.59 -24.69 10.12
CA LEU A 100 7.84 -25.38 10.47
C LEU A 100 9.08 -24.52 10.18
N LEU A 101 9.06 -23.79 9.05
CA LEU A 101 10.12 -22.84 8.72
C LEU A 101 10.23 -21.72 9.76
N LYS A 102 9.12 -21.05 10.09
CA LYS A 102 9.08 -19.98 11.10
C LYS A 102 9.56 -20.45 12.48
N LEU A 103 9.08 -21.63 12.94
CA LEU A 103 9.50 -22.20 14.22
C LEU A 103 11.00 -22.56 14.21
N SER A 104 11.51 -23.08 13.09
CA SER A 104 12.94 -23.42 12.91
C SER A 104 13.84 -22.19 12.87
N GLU A 105 13.40 -21.11 12.26
CA GLU A 105 14.12 -19.84 12.23
C GLU A 105 14.19 -19.21 13.62
N LYS A 106 13.06 -19.13 14.34
CA LYS A 106 13.04 -18.60 15.70
C LYS A 106 13.91 -19.44 16.65
N LYS A 107 13.92 -20.78 16.49
CA LYS A 107 14.82 -21.68 17.21
C LYS A 107 16.30 -21.36 16.92
N LYS A 108 16.68 -21.13 15.64
CA LYS A 108 18.05 -20.77 15.27
C LYS A 108 18.47 -19.45 15.90
N GLN A 109 17.59 -18.43 15.87
CA GLN A 109 17.85 -17.11 16.49
C GLN A 109 18.13 -17.27 17.99
N LEU A 110 17.30 -18.01 18.72
CA LEU A 110 17.49 -18.27 20.15
C LEU A 110 18.78 -19.06 20.45
N GLN A 111 19.16 -20.02 19.61
CA GLN A 111 20.40 -20.77 19.77
C GLN A 111 21.67 -19.92 19.55
N ILE A 112 21.60 -18.89 18.69
CA ILE A 112 22.69 -17.94 18.48
C ILE A 112 22.86 -17.07 19.73
N THR A 113 21.77 -16.60 20.33
CA THR A 113 21.76 -15.77 21.54
C THR A 113 22.27 -16.53 22.78
N LEU A 114 22.04 -17.84 22.85
CA LEU A 114 22.46 -18.70 23.96
C LEU A 114 23.89 -19.25 23.86
N LYS A 115 24.62 -19.06 22.74
CA LYS A 115 26.03 -19.44 22.67
C LYS A 115 26.84 -18.51 23.60
N PRO A 116 27.54 -19.03 24.63
CA PRO A 116 28.35 -18.20 25.49
C PRO A 116 29.44 -17.56 24.64
N HIS A 117 29.51 -16.23 24.68
CA HIS A 117 30.65 -15.49 24.16
C HIS A 117 31.90 -16.02 24.86
N GLY A 118 32.75 -16.73 24.12
CA GLY A 118 34.03 -17.21 24.60
C GLY A 118 34.78 -16.06 25.27
N LYS A 119 35.26 -16.31 26.50
CA LYS A 119 36.03 -15.39 27.28
C LYS A 119 37.13 -14.77 26.40
N LYS A 120 37.03 -13.50 26.08
CA LYS A 120 38.15 -12.71 25.54
C LYS A 120 39.23 -12.66 26.60
N ALA A 121 40.43 -13.10 26.25
CA ALA A 121 41.62 -12.91 27.05
C ALA A 121 41.80 -11.43 27.40
N PRO A 122 42.31 -11.08 28.60
CA PRO A 122 42.49 -9.70 29.03
C PRO A 122 43.51 -8.99 28.14
N ALA A 123 43.16 -7.78 27.71
CA ALA A 123 43.99 -6.92 26.91
C ALA A 123 45.29 -6.55 27.67
N PRO A 124 46.46 -6.45 26.98
CA PRO A 124 47.70 -6.02 27.61
C PRO A 124 47.60 -4.56 28.05
N LYS A 125 48.21 -4.29 29.22
CA LYS A 125 48.25 -2.95 29.83
C LYS A 125 48.99 -1.96 28.92
N PRO A 126 48.53 -0.69 28.82
CA PRO A 126 49.25 0.36 28.11
C PRO A 126 50.53 0.80 28.87
N PRO A 127 51.59 1.22 28.15
CA PRO A 127 52.79 1.72 28.78
C PRO A 127 52.59 3.12 29.42
N PRO A 128 53.40 3.51 30.40
CA PRO A 128 53.20 4.70 31.23
C PRO A 128 53.43 6.00 30.47
N ARG A 129 52.62 7.01 30.80
CA ARG A 129 52.79 8.40 30.39
C ARG A 129 54.04 9.01 31.03
N LEU A 130 54.81 9.72 30.24
CA LEU A 130 55.76 10.72 30.72
C LEU A 130 55.11 12.08 30.46
N ASP A 131 54.96 12.83 31.56
CA ASP A 131 54.66 14.25 31.58
C ASP A 131 55.93 15.03 31.17
N ASP A 132 55.83 16.08 30.41
CA ASP A 132 56.03 17.44 30.92
C ASP A 132 56.19 18.50 29.82
N SER A 133 55.58 19.64 30.13
CA SER A 133 55.97 21.03 29.80
C SER A 133 55.68 21.65 28.43
N THR A 134 54.80 22.58 28.53
CA THR A 134 54.40 23.74 27.71
C THR A 134 55.53 24.77 27.47
N PRO A 135 55.17 25.93 26.82
CA PRO A 135 55.16 26.32 25.41
C PRO A 135 56.18 27.47 25.17
N PRO A 136 56.18 28.41 24.28
CA PRO A 136 55.14 29.07 23.49
C PRO A 136 55.52 29.61 22.08
N ASN A 137 54.50 30.15 21.42
CA ASN A 137 54.42 31.34 20.52
C ASN A 137 55.06 31.34 19.11
N ASP A 138 54.33 31.69 18.22
CA ASP A 138 53.94 32.90 17.49
C ASP A 138 54.19 32.87 15.97
N ASP A 139 53.21 33.38 15.31
CA ASP A 139 53.14 34.29 14.17
C ASP A 139 53.14 33.77 12.72
N GLU A 140 51.94 34.06 12.17
CA GLU A 140 51.67 34.88 10.95
C GLU A 140 52.15 34.34 9.58
N GLU A 141 51.27 34.30 8.75
CA GLU A 141 50.63 35.14 7.74
C GLU A 141 50.76 34.63 6.29
N VAL A 142 49.59 34.65 5.66
CA VAL A 142 49.27 35.30 4.39
C VAL A 142 49.53 34.60 3.05
N ARG A 143 48.40 34.26 2.46
CA ARG A 143 47.96 34.59 1.07
C ARG A 143 48.70 34.02 -0.16
N LYS A 144 47.93 33.43 -1.02
CA LYS A 144 47.40 33.85 -2.33
C LYS A 144 47.44 32.76 -3.41
N LYS A 145 46.25 32.54 -3.98
CA LYS A 145 46.05 32.16 -5.39
C LYS A 145 46.53 33.33 -6.29
N PRO A 146 46.81 33.20 -7.57
CA PRO A 146 45.89 32.72 -8.59
C PRO A 146 46.52 32.08 -9.87
N ASN A 147 45.66 31.35 -10.57
CA ASN A 147 45.12 31.54 -11.94
C ASN A 147 46.02 31.37 -13.19
N VAL A 148 45.44 30.57 -14.13
CA VAL A 148 45.30 30.78 -15.60
C VAL A 148 46.48 30.50 -16.53
N GLY A 149 46.16 29.72 -17.55
CA GLY A 149 46.82 29.84 -18.85
C GLY A 149 46.79 28.60 -19.74
N LYS A 150 45.84 28.60 -20.60
CA LYS A 150 45.65 28.06 -21.94
C LYS A 150 46.94 27.90 -22.78
N THR A 151 46.90 26.93 -23.66
CA THR A 151 46.93 26.90 -25.14
C THR A 151 47.90 25.89 -25.74
N SER A 152 47.29 25.02 -26.53
CA SER A 152 47.51 24.75 -27.97
C SER A 152 48.81 24.11 -28.49
N SER A 153 48.53 23.01 -29.17
CA SER A 153 48.91 22.67 -30.56
C SER A 153 50.25 22.02 -30.91
N ASN A 154 50.02 20.99 -31.68
CA ASN A 154 50.70 20.51 -32.90
C ASN A 154 51.87 19.51 -32.81
N GLN A 155 51.50 18.34 -33.29
CA GLN A 155 52.12 17.54 -34.41
C GLN A 155 53.66 17.36 -34.42
N VAL A 156 54.09 16.12 -34.55
CA VAL A 156 54.56 15.42 -35.76
C VAL A 156 55.26 14.13 -35.37
N SER A 157 54.79 13.07 -36.06
CA SER A 157 55.32 11.75 -36.34
C SER A 157 56.79 11.41 -36.11
N SER A 158 57.05 10.17 -35.68
CA SER A 158 57.78 9.18 -36.45
C SER A 158 57.89 7.83 -35.72
N ASP A 159 57.74 6.79 -36.52
CA ASP A 159 57.78 5.37 -36.29
C ASP A 159 58.90 4.86 -35.41
N THR A 160 58.66 3.83 -34.62
CA THR A 160 59.35 2.53 -34.65
C THR A 160 58.69 1.49 -33.77
N ASP A 161 58.55 0.30 -34.36
CA ASP A 161 58.05 -0.92 -33.77
C ASP A 161 58.62 -1.28 -32.41
N ASN A 162 57.71 -1.73 -31.49
CA ASN A 162 57.96 -2.97 -30.75
C ASN A 162 56.64 -3.51 -30.25
N GLN A 163 56.31 -4.68 -30.72
CA GLN A 163 55.28 -5.58 -30.21
C GLN A 163 55.56 -5.87 -28.74
N ASP A 164 54.60 -5.57 -27.90
CA ASP A 164 54.39 -6.30 -26.67
C ASP A 164 52.87 -6.53 -26.53
N ASP A 165 52.50 -7.77 -26.79
CA ASP A 165 51.19 -8.34 -26.71
C ASP A 165 50.78 -8.44 -25.24
N SER A 166 50.23 -7.40 -24.65
CA SER A 166 49.39 -7.46 -23.48
C SER A 166 47.96 -7.09 -23.92
N GLN A 167 47.26 -8.10 -24.37
CA GLN A 167 45.80 -8.08 -24.48
C GLN A 167 45.24 -7.81 -23.09
N ASP A 168 45.04 -6.54 -22.78
CA ASP A 168 44.11 -6.10 -21.74
C ASP A 168 42.69 -6.34 -22.32
N SER A 169 42.24 -7.60 -22.24
CA SER A 169 40.86 -7.96 -22.43
C SER A 169 40.07 -7.40 -21.25
N SER A 170 39.79 -6.10 -21.29
CA SER A 170 38.66 -5.58 -20.54
C SER A 170 37.40 -6.30 -21.04
N GLU A 171 37.06 -7.45 -20.42
CA GLU A 171 35.77 -8.09 -20.58
C GLU A 171 34.70 -7.09 -20.17
N SER A 172 34.25 -6.31 -21.14
CA SER A 172 33.09 -5.44 -20.93
C SER A 172 31.88 -6.34 -20.71
N ILE A 173 31.21 -6.14 -19.57
CA ILE A 173 29.95 -6.80 -19.27
C ILE A 173 29.00 -6.59 -20.46
N LYS A 174 28.35 -7.67 -20.92
CA LYS A 174 27.38 -7.55 -22.02
C LYS A 174 26.31 -6.55 -21.64
N PRO A 175 25.89 -5.67 -22.54
CA PRO A 175 24.75 -4.79 -22.28
C PRO A 175 23.52 -5.64 -21.93
N ASN A 176 22.77 -5.25 -20.92
CA ASN A 176 21.61 -5.96 -20.34
C ASN A 176 21.93 -7.29 -19.63
N ALA A 177 23.17 -7.55 -19.22
CA ALA A 177 23.54 -8.77 -18.50
C ALA A 177 22.71 -8.96 -17.24
N ILE A 178 22.42 -7.89 -16.50
CA ILE A 178 21.64 -7.96 -15.27
C ILE A 178 20.18 -8.33 -15.56
N TYR A 179 19.59 -7.85 -16.66
CA TYR A 179 18.26 -8.24 -17.08
C TYR A 179 18.18 -9.74 -17.41
N GLU A 180 19.18 -10.28 -18.14
CA GLU A 180 19.27 -11.71 -18.44
C GLU A 180 19.40 -12.56 -17.18
N ILE A 181 20.19 -12.10 -16.17
CA ILE A 181 20.33 -12.77 -14.87
C ILE A 181 18.98 -12.78 -14.13
N VAL A 182 18.29 -11.63 -14.07
CA VAL A 182 16.96 -11.53 -13.45
C VAL A 182 15.97 -12.48 -14.12
N GLN A 183 15.96 -12.55 -15.45
CA GLN A 183 15.09 -13.48 -16.19
C GLN A 183 15.46 -14.95 -15.94
N ALA A 184 16.74 -15.28 -15.81
CA ALA A 184 17.17 -16.64 -15.48
C ALA A 184 16.71 -17.03 -14.06
N VAL A 185 16.89 -16.16 -13.07
CA VAL A 185 16.39 -16.38 -11.69
C VAL A 185 14.86 -16.55 -11.70
N ARG A 186 14.15 -15.69 -12.40
CA ARG A 186 12.70 -15.76 -12.53
C ARG A 186 12.22 -17.09 -13.12
N LYS A 187 12.88 -17.56 -14.17
CA LYS A 187 12.55 -18.82 -14.84
C LYS A 187 12.70 -20.03 -13.92
N GLU A 188 13.77 -20.08 -13.14
CA GLU A 188 14.06 -21.23 -12.28
C GLU A 188 13.29 -21.18 -10.93
N THR A 189 12.99 -19.99 -10.42
CA THR A 189 12.36 -19.81 -9.10
C THR A 189 10.85 -19.55 -9.15
N GLN A 190 10.32 -19.20 -10.34
CA GLN A 190 8.92 -18.78 -10.53
C GLN A 190 8.54 -17.51 -9.74
N LEU A 191 9.53 -16.71 -9.33
CA LEU A 191 9.30 -15.41 -8.69
C LEU A 191 8.79 -14.38 -9.71
N SER A 192 8.13 -13.33 -9.23
CA SER A 192 7.81 -12.18 -10.09
C SER A 192 9.09 -11.46 -10.55
N HIS A 193 8.98 -10.63 -11.58
CA HIS A 193 10.12 -9.84 -12.07
C HIS A 193 10.74 -8.99 -10.97
N GLU A 194 9.90 -8.27 -10.19
CA GLU A 194 10.37 -7.42 -9.09
C GLU A 194 11.04 -8.22 -7.96
N MET A 195 10.45 -9.35 -7.56
CA MET A 195 11.07 -10.19 -6.54
C MET A 195 12.38 -10.81 -7.02
N SER A 196 12.50 -11.12 -8.31
CA SER A 196 13.74 -11.61 -8.92
C SER A 196 14.82 -10.52 -8.96
N LYS A 197 14.46 -9.26 -9.20
CA LYS A 197 15.38 -8.11 -9.09
C LYS A 197 15.94 -8.01 -7.67
N VAL A 198 15.07 -8.00 -6.68
CA VAL A 198 15.48 -7.94 -5.26
C VAL A 198 16.38 -9.12 -4.89
N ALA A 199 16.05 -10.33 -5.35
CA ALA A 199 16.87 -11.52 -5.09
C ALA A 199 18.28 -11.40 -5.71
N VAL A 200 18.38 -10.98 -6.96
CA VAL A 200 19.66 -10.78 -7.66
C VAL A 200 20.48 -9.68 -6.98
N GLU A 201 19.87 -8.56 -6.66
CA GLU A 201 20.52 -7.44 -5.98
C GLU A 201 21.08 -7.88 -4.61
N THR A 202 20.28 -8.61 -3.82
CA THR A 202 20.69 -9.14 -2.52
C THR A 202 21.90 -10.08 -2.65
N VAL A 203 21.90 -10.95 -3.65
CA VAL A 203 23.03 -11.87 -3.93
C VAL A 203 24.28 -11.09 -4.33
N LEU A 204 24.15 -10.09 -5.20
CA LEU A 204 25.29 -9.27 -5.63
C LEU A 204 25.89 -8.46 -4.48
N ILE A 205 25.06 -7.87 -3.61
CA ILE A 205 25.51 -7.16 -2.39
C ILE A 205 26.26 -8.13 -1.48
N SER A 206 25.72 -9.32 -1.22
CA SER A 206 26.37 -10.32 -0.38
C SER A 206 27.69 -10.81 -0.97
N LEU A 207 27.75 -11.07 -2.27
CA LEU A 207 28.98 -11.46 -2.97
C LEU A 207 30.06 -10.37 -2.88
N ARG A 208 29.68 -9.10 -2.97
CA ARG A 208 30.58 -7.96 -2.82
C ARG A 208 31.27 -7.93 -1.45
N GLU A 209 30.56 -8.33 -0.38
CA GLU A 209 31.10 -8.38 0.98
C GLU A 209 32.07 -9.56 1.16
N PHE A 210 31.80 -10.71 0.55
CA PHE A 210 32.60 -11.92 0.69
C PHE A 210 33.85 -11.96 -0.19
N LEU A 211 33.88 -11.24 -1.30
CA LEU A 211 34.99 -11.29 -2.24
C LEU A 211 36.10 -10.31 -1.86
N PRO A 212 37.39 -10.77 -1.85
CA PRO A 212 38.53 -9.89 -1.72
C PRO A 212 38.57 -8.93 -2.92
N GLY A 213 39.16 -7.75 -2.75
CA GLY A 213 39.28 -6.75 -3.81
C GLY A 213 39.93 -7.30 -5.08
N GLY A 214 39.63 -6.70 -6.23
CA GLY A 214 40.18 -7.10 -7.53
C GLY A 214 39.13 -7.06 -8.65
N ALA A 215 39.43 -7.68 -9.79
CA ALA A 215 38.60 -7.67 -10.99
C ALA A 215 37.15 -8.17 -10.71
N ALA A 216 36.98 -9.21 -9.90
CA ALA A 216 35.67 -9.75 -9.55
C ALA A 216 34.78 -8.73 -8.83
N ARG A 217 35.35 -7.96 -7.89
CA ARG A 217 34.63 -6.90 -7.19
C ARG A 217 34.23 -5.75 -8.14
N SER A 218 35.11 -5.40 -9.08
CA SER A 218 34.81 -4.39 -10.10
C SER A 218 33.64 -4.81 -11.00
N ILE A 219 33.57 -6.09 -11.37
CA ILE A 219 32.46 -6.66 -12.14
C ILE A 219 31.16 -6.59 -11.32
N ILE A 220 31.18 -6.99 -10.06
CA ILE A 220 30.00 -6.93 -9.18
C ILE A 220 29.55 -5.47 -8.98
N ASP A 221 30.48 -4.53 -8.76
CA ASP A 221 30.15 -3.11 -8.64
C ASP A 221 29.55 -2.52 -9.93
N ALA A 222 29.96 -3.04 -11.09
CA ALA A 222 29.37 -2.67 -12.38
C ALA A 222 27.95 -3.25 -12.54
N LEU A 223 27.73 -4.52 -12.18
CA LEU A 223 26.41 -5.15 -12.17
C LEU A 223 25.47 -4.48 -11.17
N LEU A 224 25.93 -4.10 -9.97
CA LEU A 224 25.13 -3.37 -9.00
C LEU A 224 24.75 -1.97 -9.48
N ARG A 225 25.64 -1.28 -10.21
CA ARG A 225 25.31 0.01 -10.84
C ARG A 225 24.22 -0.14 -11.91
N GLU A 226 24.30 -1.22 -12.70
CA GLU A 226 23.26 -1.56 -13.69
C GLU A 226 21.96 -1.98 -12.97
N ALA A 227 22.02 -2.73 -11.86
CA ALA A 227 20.88 -3.14 -11.07
C ALA A 227 20.14 -1.96 -10.41
N ASN A 228 20.87 -0.95 -9.95
CA ASN A 228 20.31 0.29 -9.40
C ASN A 228 19.73 1.22 -10.48
N SER A 229 20.06 1.00 -11.76
CA SER A 229 19.34 1.60 -12.86
C SER A 229 18.07 0.76 -13.13
N ASN A 230 17.08 1.35 -13.79
CA ASN A 230 15.83 0.63 -14.06
C ASN A 230 16.11 -0.62 -14.91
N ILE A 231 16.08 -1.80 -14.28
CA ILE A 231 16.24 -3.09 -14.98
C ILE A 231 14.94 -3.38 -15.72
N THR A 232 14.91 -3.09 -17.00
CA THR A 232 13.72 -3.27 -17.85
C THR A 232 14.08 -3.98 -19.14
N CYS A 233 13.09 -4.63 -19.74
CA CYS A 233 13.26 -5.24 -21.05
C CYS A 233 13.70 -4.21 -22.10
N PRO A 234 14.77 -4.47 -22.87
CA PRO A 234 15.16 -3.60 -23.96
C PRO A 234 14.01 -3.39 -24.96
N LYS A 235 13.76 -2.13 -25.33
CA LYS A 235 12.62 -1.77 -26.20
C LYS A 235 12.54 -2.57 -27.52
N ASN A 236 13.68 -2.92 -28.07
CA ASN A 236 13.79 -3.72 -29.29
C ASN A 236 13.54 -5.23 -29.09
N ALA A 237 13.46 -5.69 -27.84
CA ALA A 237 13.26 -7.09 -27.50
C ALA A 237 11.87 -7.36 -26.87
N ILE A 238 11.09 -6.33 -26.59
CA ILE A 238 9.79 -6.46 -25.91
C ILE A 238 8.84 -7.38 -26.69
N ASP A 239 8.68 -7.17 -28.00
CA ASP A 239 7.75 -7.95 -28.82
C ASP A 239 8.13 -9.44 -28.91
N ALA A 240 9.41 -9.77 -28.75
CA ALA A 240 9.92 -11.13 -28.73
C ALA A 240 10.00 -11.74 -27.32
N ALA A 241 9.71 -10.95 -26.28
CA ALA A 241 9.77 -11.43 -24.91
C ALA A 241 8.71 -12.53 -24.67
N PRO A 242 9.06 -13.61 -23.96
CA PRO A 242 8.12 -14.71 -23.70
C PRO A 242 6.82 -14.24 -23.05
N ASP A 243 6.88 -13.29 -22.12
CA ASP A 243 5.70 -12.76 -21.45
C ASP A 243 4.83 -11.92 -22.39
N ALA A 244 5.42 -11.13 -23.29
CA ALA A 244 4.65 -10.41 -24.31
C ALA A 244 3.87 -11.38 -25.20
N LEU A 245 4.52 -12.44 -25.66
CA LEU A 245 3.88 -13.47 -26.49
C LEU A 245 2.75 -14.21 -25.74
N ARG A 246 2.97 -14.57 -24.47
CA ARG A 246 1.93 -15.20 -23.62
C ARG A 246 0.75 -14.26 -23.43
N MET A 247 1.00 -13.01 -23.10
CA MET A 247 -0.03 -11.99 -22.91
C MET A 247 -0.83 -11.72 -24.19
N MET A 248 -0.16 -11.56 -25.32
CA MET A 248 -0.81 -11.39 -26.63
C MET A 248 -1.63 -12.62 -27.04
N THR A 249 -1.16 -13.83 -26.73
CA THR A 249 -1.90 -15.06 -27.01
C THR A 249 -3.19 -15.11 -26.22
N ALA A 250 -3.13 -14.80 -24.91
CA ALA A 250 -4.30 -14.75 -24.06
C ALA A 250 -5.30 -13.66 -24.51
N LEU A 251 -4.82 -12.44 -24.79
CA LEU A 251 -5.66 -11.32 -25.25
C LEU A 251 -6.34 -11.63 -26.60
N ASN A 252 -5.62 -12.25 -27.54
CA ASN A 252 -6.18 -12.65 -28.83
C ASN A 252 -7.24 -13.75 -28.68
N ALA A 253 -7.02 -14.74 -27.79
CA ALA A 253 -8.00 -15.77 -27.50
C ALA A 253 -9.28 -15.20 -26.89
N LEU A 254 -9.14 -14.31 -25.90
CA LEU A 254 -10.25 -13.61 -25.25
C LEU A 254 -10.99 -12.69 -26.23
N SER A 255 -10.27 -11.98 -27.10
CA SER A 255 -10.86 -11.15 -28.15
C SER A 255 -11.64 -11.98 -29.16
N LYS A 256 -11.17 -13.17 -29.50
CA LYS A 256 -11.89 -14.11 -30.35
C LYS A 256 -13.18 -14.59 -29.68
N ALA A 257 -13.12 -14.96 -28.40
CA ALA A 257 -14.30 -15.35 -27.62
C ALA A 257 -15.33 -14.19 -27.53
N ALA A 258 -14.86 -12.94 -27.30
CA ALA A 258 -15.72 -11.75 -27.27
C ALA A 258 -16.44 -11.50 -28.61
N ASN A 259 -15.85 -11.87 -29.73
CA ASN A 259 -16.41 -11.67 -31.08
C ASN A 259 -17.17 -12.87 -31.61
N ASP A 260 -17.22 -13.99 -30.88
CA ASP A 260 -17.98 -15.16 -31.29
C ASP A 260 -19.49 -14.87 -31.23
N ALA A 261 -20.16 -15.06 -32.36
CA ALA A 261 -21.61 -14.86 -32.47
C ALA A 261 -22.42 -15.82 -31.58
N GLN A 262 -21.89 -17.01 -31.30
CA GLN A 262 -22.51 -17.97 -30.40
C GLN A 262 -22.37 -17.52 -28.94
N GLN A 263 -21.26 -16.96 -28.53
CA GLN A 263 -21.05 -16.38 -27.20
C GLN A 263 -21.97 -15.19 -26.93
N ARG A 264 -22.31 -14.41 -27.97
CA ARG A 264 -23.25 -13.27 -27.84
C ARG A 264 -24.68 -13.70 -27.59
N GLY A 265 -25.09 -14.90 -28.02
CA GLY A 265 -26.43 -15.42 -27.86
C GLY A 265 -26.60 -16.41 -26.71
N TRP A 266 -25.54 -17.13 -26.39
CA TRP A 266 -25.56 -18.25 -25.44
C TRP A 266 -24.21 -18.30 -24.72
N ALA A 267 -24.20 -18.22 -23.43
CA ALA A 267 -23.01 -18.53 -22.65
C ALA A 267 -22.78 -20.05 -22.67
N LEU A 268 -21.96 -20.53 -23.61
CA LEU A 268 -21.67 -21.95 -23.73
C LEU A 268 -20.82 -22.42 -22.55
N HIS A 269 -21.28 -23.45 -21.84
CA HIS A 269 -20.55 -24.01 -20.70
C HIS A 269 -19.25 -24.70 -21.13
N ASP A 270 -19.20 -25.20 -22.36
CA ASP A 270 -18.06 -25.96 -22.90
C ASP A 270 -16.80 -25.09 -23.03
N ASP A 271 -16.95 -23.79 -23.35
CA ASP A 271 -15.83 -22.86 -23.51
C ASP A 271 -15.40 -22.17 -22.17
N ALA A 272 -16.16 -22.39 -21.09
CA ALA A 272 -15.92 -21.69 -19.82
C ALA A 272 -14.53 -21.97 -19.25
N HIS A 273 -14.07 -23.20 -19.37
CA HIS A 273 -12.74 -23.61 -18.85
C HIS A 273 -11.60 -22.97 -19.63
N ASP A 274 -11.72 -22.92 -20.95
CA ASP A 274 -10.68 -22.32 -21.81
C ASP A 274 -10.60 -20.81 -21.57
N ILE A 275 -11.73 -20.13 -21.48
CA ILE A 275 -11.80 -18.70 -21.17
C ILE A 275 -11.23 -18.42 -19.78
N GLN A 276 -11.59 -19.24 -18.78
CA GLN A 276 -11.03 -19.13 -17.44
C GLN A 276 -9.52 -19.28 -17.43
N THR A 277 -8.98 -20.24 -18.17
CA THR A 277 -7.55 -20.48 -18.30
C THR A 277 -6.83 -19.28 -18.90
N GLN A 278 -7.40 -18.68 -19.97
CA GLN A 278 -6.83 -17.49 -20.60
C GLN A 278 -6.87 -16.25 -19.70
N LEU A 279 -7.95 -16.07 -18.92
CA LEU A 279 -8.05 -14.97 -17.96
C LEU A 279 -7.04 -15.12 -16.83
N LEU A 280 -6.88 -16.32 -16.28
CA LEU A 280 -5.88 -16.60 -15.24
C LEU A 280 -4.46 -16.40 -15.76
N GLU A 281 -4.18 -16.83 -16.98
CA GLU A 281 -2.88 -16.61 -17.64
C GLU A 281 -2.61 -15.11 -17.83
N LEU A 282 -3.58 -14.35 -18.32
CA LEU A 282 -3.48 -12.91 -18.50
C LEU A 282 -3.19 -12.20 -17.16
N ILE A 283 -3.94 -12.50 -16.12
CA ILE A 283 -3.73 -11.96 -14.77
C ILE A 283 -2.33 -12.30 -14.26
N SER A 284 -1.94 -13.57 -14.40
CA SER A 284 -0.63 -14.05 -13.95
C SER A 284 0.52 -13.33 -14.65
N VAL A 285 0.44 -13.16 -15.97
CA VAL A 285 1.49 -12.47 -16.72
C VAL A 285 1.54 -11.00 -16.33
N MET A 286 0.41 -10.29 -16.32
CA MET A 286 0.37 -8.87 -15.94
C MET A 286 0.87 -8.59 -14.53
N SER A 287 0.64 -9.53 -13.60
CA SER A 287 1.07 -9.37 -12.19
C SER A 287 2.55 -9.72 -11.95
N ASN A 288 3.17 -10.54 -12.80
CA ASN A 288 4.49 -11.11 -12.54
C ASN A 288 5.56 -10.75 -13.60
N ALA A 289 5.17 -10.19 -14.73
CA ALA A 289 6.11 -9.77 -15.78
C ALA A 289 6.76 -8.41 -15.45
N ASP A 290 7.75 -8.05 -16.27
CA ASP A 290 8.24 -6.67 -16.29
C ASP A 290 7.10 -5.73 -16.70
N VAL A 291 6.87 -4.70 -15.87
CA VAL A 291 5.80 -3.72 -16.06
C VAL A 291 5.83 -3.09 -17.45
N ASN A 292 7.04 -2.82 -18.00
CA ASN A 292 7.18 -2.23 -19.32
C ASN A 292 6.68 -3.15 -20.44
N ILE A 293 6.81 -4.48 -20.28
CA ILE A 293 6.25 -5.44 -21.22
C ILE A 293 4.72 -5.37 -21.20
N SER A 294 4.13 -5.40 -20.01
CA SER A 294 2.67 -5.36 -19.83
C SER A 294 2.09 -4.05 -20.36
N GLN A 295 2.72 -2.91 -20.04
CA GLN A 295 2.33 -1.59 -20.55
C GLN A 295 2.42 -1.51 -22.08
N HIS A 296 3.51 -2.01 -22.67
CA HIS A 296 3.69 -2.01 -24.12
C HIS A 296 2.60 -2.81 -24.84
N VAL A 297 2.29 -4.00 -24.33
CA VAL A 297 1.24 -4.85 -24.93
C VAL A 297 -0.15 -4.22 -24.77
N LEU A 298 -0.48 -3.65 -23.60
CA LEU A 298 -1.77 -2.98 -23.37
C LEU A 298 -1.94 -1.73 -24.22
N SER A 299 -0.90 -0.90 -24.33
CA SER A 299 -0.92 0.35 -25.10
C SER A 299 -0.95 0.10 -26.61
N SER A 300 -0.62 -1.13 -27.05
CA SER A 300 -0.67 -1.49 -28.46
C SER A 300 -2.07 -1.23 -29.03
N HIS A 301 -2.13 -0.75 -30.28
CA HIS A 301 -3.38 -0.45 -30.97
C HIS A 301 -4.35 0.47 -30.18
N LYS A 302 -3.82 1.41 -29.37
CA LYS A 302 -4.61 2.37 -28.59
C LYS A 302 -5.58 1.69 -27.59
N TYR A 303 -5.08 0.75 -26.81
CA TYR A 303 -5.85 0.03 -25.78
C TYR A 303 -7.06 -0.76 -26.29
N VAL A 304 -7.04 -1.17 -27.56
CA VAL A 304 -8.13 -1.96 -28.16
C VAL A 304 -8.43 -3.23 -27.34
N TYR A 305 -7.42 -3.89 -26.80
CA TYR A 305 -7.63 -5.07 -25.97
C TYR A 305 -8.42 -4.76 -24.68
N VAL A 306 -8.12 -3.63 -24.04
CA VAL A 306 -8.85 -3.18 -22.84
C VAL A 306 -10.33 -2.95 -23.16
N THR A 307 -10.61 -2.22 -24.24
CA THR A 307 -12.01 -1.96 -24.68
C THR A 307 -12.75 -3.22 -25.10
N THR A 308 -12.06 -4.17 -25.73
CA THR A 308 -12.65 -5.46 -26.11
C THR A 308 -13.01 -6.30 -24.88
N LEU A 309 -12.14 -6.31 -23.85
CA LEU A 309 -12.43 -7.01 -22.61
C LEU A 309 -13.61 -6.37 -21.85
N VAL A 310 -13.77 -5.05 -21.90
CA VAL A 310 -14.95 -4.36 -21.35
C VAL A 310 -16.23 -4.80 -22.10
N GLN A 311 -16.19 -4.85 -23.43
CA GLN A 311 -17.30 -5.37 -24.22
C GLN A 311 -17.62 -6.83 -23.86
N TYR A 312 -16.58 -7.63 -23.61
CA TYR A 312 -16.76 -9.00 -23.16
C TYR A 312 -17.42 -9.07 -21.79
N TYR A 313 -16.98 -8.23 -20.84
CA TYR A 313 -17.61 -8.13 -19.51
C TYR A 313 -19.10 -7.80 -19.57
N GLN A 314 -19.51 -6.91 -20.48
CA GLN A 314 -20.92 -6.57 -20.69
C GLN A 314 -21.78 -7.75 -21.15
N MET A 315 -21.19 -8.67 -21.93
CA MET A 315 -21.90 -9.84 -22.48
C MET A 315 -21.86 -11.05 -21.54
N GLU A 316 -20.86 -11.13 -20.68
CA GLU A 316 -20.63 -12.29 -19.82
C GLU A 316 -21.63 -12.33 -18.66
N THR A 317 -22.35 -13.44 -18.51
CA THR A 317 -23.34 -13.62 -17.44
C THR A 317 -22.85 -14.52 -16.31
N ARG A 318 -21.82 -15.32 -16.54
CA ARG A 318 -21.25 -16.26 -15.57
C ARG A 318 -20.38 -15.55 -14.56
N TRP A 319 -20.80 -15.51 -13.31
CA TRP A 319 -20.10 -14.80 -12.24
C TRP A 319 -18.62 -15.17 -12.10
N PRO A 320 -18.18 -16.45 -12.13
CA PRO A 320 -16.76 -16.77 -11.99
C PRO A 320 -15.87 -16.12 -13.06
N LEU A 321 -16.37 -15.97 -14.30
CA LEU A 321 -15.64 -15.32 -15.38
C LEU A 321 -15.68 -13.79 -15.25
N ARG A 322 -16.83 -13.22 -14.86
CA ARG A 322 -16.93 -11.79 -14.54
C ARG A 322 -15.97 -11.40 -13.41
N GLN A 323 -15.86 -12.22 -12.37
CA GLN A 323 -14.93 -12.00 -11.27
C GLN A 323 -13.47 -11.95 -11.73
N LEU A 324 -13.06 -12.86 -12.62
CA LEU A 324 -11.69 -12.83 -13.20
C LEU A 324 -11.47 -11.61 -14.09
N LEU A 325 -12.48 -11.19 -14.86
CA LEU A 325 -12.41 -9.94 -15.63
C LEU A 325 -12.22 -8.73 -14.71
N LEU A 326 -12.96 -8.63 -13.59
CA LEU A 326 -12.77 -7.57 -12.60
C LEU A 326 -11.36 -7.58 -12.02
N GLN A 327 -10.80 -8.76 -11.74
CA GLN A 327 -9.42 -8.89 -11.28
C GLN A 327 -8.41 -8.44 -12.35
N ALA A 328 -8.61 -8.83 -13.61
CA ALA A 328 -7.76 -8.40 -14.72
C ALA A 328 -7.78 -6.87 -14.88
N PHE A 329 -8.96 -6.25 -14.82
CA PHE A 329 -9.09 -4.78 -14.86
C PHE A 329 -8.40 -4.10 -13.67
N GLY A 330 -8.48 -4.69 -12.47
CA GLY A 330 -7.78 -4.17 -11.29
C GLY A 330 -6.27 -4.15 -11.48
N VAL A 331 -5.70 -5.23 -12.05
CA VAL A 331 -4.26 -5.25 -12.40
C VAL A 331 -3.92 -4.19 -13.45
N MET A 332 -4.76 -4.03 -14.49
CA MET A 332 -4.55 -3.00 -15.52
C MET A 332 -4.56 -1.59 -14.94
N CYS A 333 -5.42 -1.30 -13.96
CA CYS A 333 -5.43 -0.02 -13.26
C CYS A 333 -4.10 0.29 -12.59
N GLY A 334 -3.45 -0.70 -11.99
CA GLY A 334 -2.15 -0.53 -11.33
C GLY A 334 -0.97 -0.39 -12.29
N LEU A 335 -1.08 -0.93 -13.49
CA LEU A 335 0.02 -0.92 -14.46
C LEU A 335 0.25 0.46 -15.07
N GLU A 336 -0.81 1.19 -15.41
CA GLU A 336 -0.68 2.44 -16.16
C GLU A 336 -1.88 3.36 -16.00
N ARG A 337 -1.60 4.66 -15.80
CA ARG A 337 -2.58 5.74 -15.71
C ARG A 337 -3.55 5.78 -16.90
N THR A 338 -3.02 5.55 -18.12
CA THR A 338 -3.82 5.59 -19.36
C THR A 338 -4.78 4.41 -19.48
N ALA A 339 -4.36 3.22 -19.02
CA ALA A 339 -5.25 2.05 -18.95
C ALA A 339 -6.40 2.31 -17.96
N LEU A 340 -6.10 2.86 -16.78
CA LEU A 340 -7.10 3.27 -15.80
C LEU A 340 -8.09 4.28 -16.40
N ALA A 341 -7.60 5.35 -17.03
CA ALA A 341 -8.45 6.35 -17.67
C ALA A 341 -9.31 5.75 -18.80
N THR A 342 -8.77 4.77 -19.56
CA THR A 342 -9.54 4.05 -20.59
C THR A 342 -10.69 3.27 -19.98
N LEU A 343 -10.47 2.60 -18.85
CA LEU A 343 -11.51 1.88 -18.11
C LEU A 343 -12.55 2.85 -17.54
N ALA A 344 -12.15 3.98 -16.97
CA ALA A 344 -13.04 5.00 -16.43
C ALA A 344 -13.97 5.62 -17.49
N LEU A 345 -13.44 5.84 -18.69
CA LEU A 345 -14.21 6.41 -19.82
C LEU A 345 -15.04 5.37 -20.59
N SER A 346 -14.84 4.08 -20.34
CA SER A 346 -15.59 2.98 -20.98
C SER A 346 -16.96 2.77 -20.31
N ALA A 347 -17.75 1.84 -20.82
CA ALA A 347 -19.02 1.46 -20.20
C ALA A 347 -18.87 0.71 -18.85
N LEU A 348 -17.64 0.36 -18.44
CA LEU A 348 -17.37 -0.49 -17.29
C LEU A 348 -17.95 0.07 -15.98
N PRO A 349 -17.79 1.35 -15.61
CA PRO A 349 -18.33 1.88 -14.37
C PRO A 349 -19.85 1.74 -14.27
N ALA A 350 -20.57 2.02 -15.35
CA ALA A 350 -22.02 1.92 -15.39
C ALA A 350 -22.49 0.45 -15.30
N GLU A 351 -21.77 -0.48 -15.95
CA GLU A 351 -22.08 -1.92 -15.88
C GLU A 351 -21.84 -2.49 -14.48
N ILE A 352 -20.76 -2.07 -13.81
CA ILE A 352 -20.48 -2.47 -12.43
C ILE A 352 -21.58 -1.95 -11.50
N ALA A 353 -21.96 -0.69 -11.61
CA ALA A 353 -23.03 -0.10 -10.79
C ALA A 353 -24.37 -0.85 -10.97
N ARG A 354 -24.73 -1.19 -12.22
CA ARG A 354 -25.92 -1.99 -12.52
C ARG A 354 -25.84 -3.38 -11.88
N ASP A 355 -24.71 -4.08 -12.02
CA ASP A 355 -24.53 -5.43 -11.44
C ASP A 355 -24.65 -5.42 -9.92
N MET A 356 -24.18 -4.36 -9.25
CA MET A 356 -24.33 -4.17 -7.81
C MET A 356 -25.78 -3.98 -7.41
N HIS A 357 -26.51 -3.16 -8.14
CA HIS A 357 -27.95 -2.92 -7.93
C HIS A 357 -28.79 -4.19 -8.13
N ASP A 358 -28.47 -4.98 -9.15
CA ASP A 358 -29.16 -6.24 -9.45
C ASP A 358 -28.88 -7.33 -8.41
N ASN A 359 -27.77 -7.22 -7.67
CA ASN A 359 -27.31 -8.24 -6.73
C ASN A 359 -26.97 -7.69 -5.33
N PRO A 360 -27.90 -6.98 -4.64
CA PRO A 360 -27.60 -6.22 -3.43
C PRO A 360 -27.26 -7.07 -2.19
N ARG A 361 -27.45 -8.39 -2.26
CA ARG A 361 -27.17 -9.34 -1.17
C ARG A 361 -25.97 -10.24 -1.45
N ALA A 362 -25.39 -10.18 -2.64
CA ALA A 362 -24.29 -11.04 -3.06
C ALA A 362 -22.93 -10.44 -2.63
N VAL A 363 -22.51 -10.66 -1.36
CA VAL A 363 -21.31 -10.06 -0.75
C VAL A 363 -20.08 -10.17 -1.65
N SER A 364 -19.81 -11.36 -2.22
CA SER A 364 -18.66 -11.52 -3.12
C SER A 364 -18.74 -10.63 -4.37
N ARG A 365 -19.94 -10.46 -4.97
CA ARG A 365 -20.12 -9.54 -6.11
C ARG A 365 -19.92 -8.09 -5.69
N LEU A 366 -20.57 -7.71 -4.60
CA LEU A 366 -20.47 -6.36 -4.05
C LEU A 366 -19.02 -6.00 -3.74
N SER A 367 -18.26 -6.89 -3.08
CA SER A 367 -16.87 -6.62 -2.69
C SER A 367 -15.95 -6.44 -3.90
N HIS A 368 -16.01 -7.34 -4.89
CA HIS A 368 -15.16 -7.22 -6.09
C HIS A 368 -15.55 -6.01 -6.93
N SER A 369 -16.83 -5.75 -7.07
CA SER A 369 -17.35 -4.60 -7.82
C SER A 369 -16.98 -3.28 -7.16
N ALA A 370 -17.18 -3.15 -5.84
CA ALA A 370 -16.83 -1.95 -5.09
C ALA A 370 -15.33 -1.68 -5.11
N LEU A 371 -14.51 -2.73 -4.94
CA LEU A 371 -13.06 -2.61 -5.00
C LEU A 371 -12.59 -2.09 -6.37
N LEU A 372 -13.04 -2.71 -7.46
CA LEU A 372 -12.64 -2.26 -8.79
C LEU A 372 -13.16 -0.86 -9.11
N LEU A 373 -14.42 -0.55 -8.77
CA LEU A 373 -14.97 0.78 -9.02
C LEU A 373 -14.23 1.85 -8.21
N SER A 374 -13.81 1.55 -6.98
CA SER A 374 -12.95 2.43 -6.18
C SER A 374 -11.60 2.67 -6.87
N MET A 375 -10.98 1.61 -7.42
CA MET A 375 -9.74 1.73 -8.19
C MET A 375 -9.92 2.62 -9.42
N VAL A 376 -10.96 2.40 -10.20
CA VAL A 376 -11.23 3.15 -11.44
C VAL A 376 -11.52 4.62 -11.15
N LEU A 377 -12.14 4.94 -10.01
CA LEU A 377 -12.49 6.31 -9.62
C LEU A 377 -11.40 7.00 -8.78
N SER A 378 -10.35 6.28 -8.37
CA SER A 378 -9.35 6.76 -7.39
C SER A 378 -8.60 8.01 -7.80
N MET A 379 -8.46 8.25 -9.11
CA MET A 379 -7.71 9.39 -9.63
C MET A 379 -8.54 10.68 -9.81
N GLY A 380 -9.85 10.61 -9.57
CA GLY A 380 -10.74 11.77 -9.67
C GLY A 380 -10.97 12.28 -11.10
N ASP A 381 -10.70 11.45 -12.12
CA ASP A 381 -11.00 11.82 -13.50
C ASP A 381 -12.50 11.94 -13.73
N LYS A 382 -12.91 12.99 -14.43
CA LYS A 382 -14.34 13.23 -14.71
C LYS A 382 -14.94 12.14 -15.58
N LEU A 383 -16.00 11.53 -15.06
CA LEU A 383 -16.76 10.54 -15.79
C LEU A 383 -17.61 11.17 -16.91
N PRO A 384 -17.87 10.45 -18.00
CA PRO A 384 -18.87 10.85 -19.00
C PRO A 384 -20.25 11.06 -18.38
N ILE A 385 -20.97 12.07 -18.85
CA ILE A 385 -22.33 12.40 -18.34
C ILE A 385 -23.28 11.19 -18.44
N THR A 386 -23.12 10.34 -19.46
CA THR A 386 -23.93 9.15 -19.67
C THR A 386 -23.82 8.12 -18.54
N HIS A 387 -22.74 8.13 -17.78
CA HIS A 387 -22.57 7.22 -16.65
C HIS A 387 -23.49 7.58 -15.47
N PHE A 388 -23.90 8.83 -15.35
CA PHE A 388 -24.75 9.28 -14.23
C PHE A 388 -26.20 8.79 -14.32
N GLU A 389 -26.60 8.11 -15.41
CA GLU A 389 -27.84 7.31 -15.42
C GLU A 389 -27.76 6.15 -14.40
N GLN A 390 -26.58 5.54 -14.24
CA GLN A 390 -26.36 4.41 -13.32
C GLN A 390 -25.64 4.86 -12.04
N LEU A 391 -24.77 5.86 -12.13
CA LEU A 391 -24.00 6.42 -11.03
C LEU A 391 -24.61 7.74 -10.52
N GLY A 392 -25.94 7.88 -10.56
CA GLY A 392 -26.66 9.05 -10.10
C GLY A 392 -26.94 9.05 -8.59
N VAL A 393 -27.91 9.88 -8.18
CA VAL A 393 -28.32 10.01 -6.75
C VAL A 393 -28.78 8.68 -6.17
N GLU A 394 -29.50 7.86 -6.94
CA GLU A 394 -29.96 6.53 -6.51
C GLU A 394 -28.79 5.60 -6.19
N PHE A 395 -27.72 5.66 -6.98
CA PHE A 395 -26.49 4.91 -6.69
C PHE A 395 -25.83 5.39 -5.40
N ALA A 396 -25.74 6.71 -5.19
CA ALA A 396 -25.19 7.26 -3.94
C ALA A 396 -26.00 6.81 -2.72
N GLN A 397 -27.35 6.82 -2.82
CA GLN A 397 -28.25 6.32 -1.78
C GLN A 397 -28.07 4.82 -1.53
N PHE A 398 -27.94 4.02 -2.59
CA PHE A 398 -27.68 2.58 -2.51
C PHE A 398 -26.37 2.27 -1.77
N VAL A 399 -25.27 2.99 -2.10
CA VAL A 399 -23.98 2.81 -1.44
C VAL A 399 -24.06 3.22 0.03
N LEU A 400 -24.69 4.35 0.35
CA LEU A 400 -24.93 4.81 1.72
C LEU A 400 -25.79 3.79 2.51
N GLU A 401 -26.78 3.19 1.86
CA GLU A 401 -27.63 2.15 2.50
C GLU A 401 -26.80 0.93 2.91
N LEU A 402 -25.90 0.46 2.04
CA LEU A 402 -25.04 -0.68 2.35
C LEU A 402 -23.97 -0.39 3.42
N ILE A 403 -23.60 0.88 3.61
CA ILE A 403 -22.74 1.29 4.74
C ILE A 403 -23.51 1.19 6.06
N GLU A 404 -24.76 1.65 6.09
CA GLU A 404 -25.56 1.66 7.32
C GLU A 404 -26.17 0.29 7.63
N ASN A 405 -26.62 -0.44 6.60
CA ASN A 405 -27.33 -1.70 6.69
C ASN A 405 -26.70 -2.75 5.76
N PRO A 406 -25.49 -3.28 6.09
CA PRO A 406 -24.84 -4.29 5.27
C PRO A 406 -25.65 -5.60 5.23
N PRO A 407 -25.48 -6.44 4.17
CA PRO A 407 -26.11 -7.74 4.10
C PRO A 407 -25.76 -8.62 5.30
N GLU A 408 -26.71 -9.39 5.82
CA GLU A 408 -26.50 -10.34 6.94
C GLU A 408 -25.41 -11.41 6.63
N THR A 409 -25.14 -11.63 5.35
CA THR A 409 -24.09 -12.56 4.88
C THR A 409 -22.69 -11.97 4.89
N ASP A 410 -22.53 -10.71 5.23
CA ASP A 410 -21.22 -10.03 5.41
C ASP A 410 -20.65 -10.33 6.81
N VAL A 411 -20.24 -11.59 7.01
CA VAL A 411 -19.74 -12.08 8.31
C VAL A 411 -18.44 -11.37 8.74
N ASP A 412 -17.66 -10.93 7.78
CA ASP A 412 -16.37 -10.25 8.01
C ASP A 412 -16.51 -8.73 8.14
N GLU A 413 -17.72 -8.20 8.10
CA GLU A 413 -18.04 -6.75 8.18
C GLU A 413 -17.22 -5.90 7.19
N GLN A 414 -16.97 -6.43 5.98
CA GLN A 414 -16.13 -5.76 4.97
C GLN A 414 -16.89 -4.73 4.14
N ILE A 415 -18.19 -4.95 3.93
CA ILE A 415 -19.01 -4.10 3.06
C ILE A 415 -18.99 -2.64 3.48
N PRO A 416 -19.20 -2.27 4.77
CA PRO A 416 -19.19 -0.86 5.16
C PRO A 416 -17.87 -0.14 4.86
N ASP A 417 -16.73 -0.80 5.05
CA ASP A 417 -15.41 -0.19 4.79
C ASP A 417 -15.12 -0.07 3.29
N LEU A 418 -15.43 -1.12 2.50
CA LEU A 418 -15.27 -1.09 1.05
C LEU A 418 -16.18 -0.04 0.40
N PHE A 419 -17.42 0.07 0.86
CA PHE A 419 -18.38 1.02 0.31
C PHE A 419 -18.08 2.45 0.74
N LEU A 420 -17.51 2.67 1.92
CA LEU A 420 -16.96 3.97 2.29
C LEU A 420 -15.78 4.35 1.38
N THR A 421 -14.86 3.42 1.11
CA THR A 421 -13.75 3.65 0.16
C THR A 421 -14.29 3.99 -1.22
N LEU A 422 -15.33 3.29 -1.69
CA LEU A 422 -16.01 3.61 -2.94
C LEU A 422 -16.62 5.02 -2.92
N LEU A 423 -17.29 5.42 -1.83
CA LEU A 423 -17.84 6.78 -1.69
C LEU A 423 -16.77 7.86 -1.71
N LEU A 424 -15.63 7.62 -1.05
CA LEU A 424 -14.49 8.53 -1.06
C LEU A 424 -13.94 8.70 -2.48
N ALA A 425 -13.73 7.60 -3.22
CA ALA A 425 -13.27 7.63 -4.60
C ALA A 425 -14.31 8.31 -5.52
N TYR A 426 -15.59 8.02 -5.32
CA TYR A 426 -16.68 8.63 -6.08
C TYR A 426 -16.79 10.13 -5.81
N ASN A 427 -16.55 10.58 -4.59
CA ASN A 427 -16.55 12.00 -4.24
C ASN A 427 -15.47 12.81 -4.96
N LEU A 428 -14.36 12.18 -5.36
CA LEU A 428 -13.30 12.85 -6.14
C LEU A 428 -13.77 13.32 -7.53
N GLN A 429 -14.89 12.78 -8.04
CA GLN A 429 -15.45 13.15 -9.35
C GLN A 429 -16.08 14.56 -9.37
N PHE A 430 -16.44 15.10 -8.20
CA PHE A 430 -17.18 16.36 -8.09
C PHE A 430 -16.27 17.48 -7.57
N GLU A 431 -16.02 18.49 -8.40
CA GLU A 431 -15.23 19.65 -8.00
C GLU A 431 -16.05 20.65 -7.18
N ASP A 432 -17.31 20.89 -7.60
CA ASP A 432 -18.20 21.81 -6.92
C ASP A 432 -19.12 21.06 -5.93
N PRO A 433 -19.10 21.42 -4.64
CA PRO A 433 -20.02 20.86 -3.68
C PRO A 433 -21.50 21.04 -4.05
N TYR A 434 -21.89 22.06 -4.82
CA TYR A 434 -23.28 22.28 -5.21
C TYR A 434 -23.78 21.26 -6.23
N ASP A 435 -22.90 20.78 -7.12
CA ASP A 435 -23.22 19.77 -8.14
C ASP A 435 -22.90 18.35 -7.66
N ASN A 436 -22.51 18.19 -6.40
CA ASN A 436 -22.10 16.92 -5.84
C ASN A 436 -23.29 15.98 -5.59
N ILE A 437 -23.37 14.93 -6.41
CA ILE A 437 -24.44 13.92 -6.39
C ILE A 437 -24.43 13.14 -5.05
N LEU A 438 -23.26 12.86 -4.49
CA LEU A 438 -23.14 12.19 -3.20
C LEU A 438 -23.79 13.00 -2.09
N LEU A 439 -23.53 14.31 -2.04
CA LEU A 439 -24.16 15.19 -1.03
C LEU A 439 -25.67 15.24 -1.22
N ASN A 440 -26.15 15.23 -2.46
CA ASN A 440 -27.59 15.17 -2.73
C ASN A 440 -28.20 13.86 -2.19
N GLY A 441 -27.51 12.73 -2.35
CA GLY A 441 -27.90 11.45 -1.77
C GLY A 441 -27.91 11.47 -0.23
N LEU A 442 -26.89 12.07 0.37
CA LEU A 442 -26.76 12.19 1.83
C LEU A 442 -27.86 13.09 2.43
N GLU A 443 -28.21 14.21 1.77
CA GLU A 443 -29.30 15.12 2.21
C GLU A 443 -30.68 14.48 2.27
N THR A 444 -30.90 13.37 1.57
CA THR A 444 -32.18 12.66 1.55
C THR A 444 -32.31 11.63 2.66
N ARG A 445 -31.23 11.36 3.39
CA ARG A 445 -31.24 10.40 4.50
C ARG A 445 -31.58 11.09 5.83
N ASP A 446 -32.27 10.36 6.69
CA ASP A 446 -32.57 10.82 8.05
C ASP A 446 -31.37 10.53 8.99
N ILE A 447 -30.67 9.43 8.80
CA ILE A 447 -29.56 8.95 9.65
C ILE A 447 -28.43 8.40 8.79
N ALA A 448 -27.19 8.80 9.11
CA ALA A 448 -25.97 8.31 8.51
C ALA A 448 -24.88 8.09 9.59
N LYS A 449 -25.20 7.30 10.61
CA LYS A 449 -24.37 7.14 11.81
C LYS A 449 -23.08 6.39 11.52
N THR A 450 -23.16 5.22 10.89
CA THR A 450 -22.00 4.39 10.55
C THR A 450 -21.06 5.13 9.61
N PHE A 451 -21.61 5.85 8.63
CA PHE A 451 -20.86 6.72 7.72
C PHE A 451 -20.07 7.78 8.50
N CYS A 452 -20.73 8.55 9.39
CA CYS A 452 -20.06 9.59 10.18
C CYS A 452 -18.97 9.04 11.10
N GLU A 453 -19.23 7.93 11.81
CA GLU A 453 -18.26 7.29 12.69
C GLU A 453 -17.02 6.83 11.91
N LYS A 454 -17.20 6.21 10.72
CA LYS A 454 -16.09 5.73 9.89
C LYS A 454 -15.31 6.88 9.24
N VAL A 455 -15.97 7.95 8.80
CA VAL A 455 -15.29 9.16 8.27
C VAL A 455 -14.40 9.78 9.35
N LEU A 456 -14.93 9.95 10.57
CA LEU A 456 -14.14 10.47 11.71
C LEU A 456 -12.97 9.56 12.08
N LEU A 457 -13.14 8.24 11.98
CA LEU A 457 -12.07 7.28 12.22
C LEU A 457 -10.92 7.45 11.22
N LEU A 458 -11.23 7.57 9.92
CA LEU A 458 -10.23 7.80 8.87
C LEU A 458 -9.53 9.16 9.05
N LEU A 459 -10.31 10.21 9.36
CA LEU A 459 -9.77 11.54 9.62
C LEU A 459 -8.80 11.53 10.82
N ASN A 460 -9.14 10.79 11.90
CA ASN A 460 -8.30 10.66 13.09
C ASN A 460 -7.02 9.86 12.85
N ARG A 461 -7.06 8.86 11.95
CA ARG A 461 -5.91 8.03 11.58
C ARG A 461 -5.03 8.66 10.51
N GLU A 462 -5.47 9.72 9.86
CA GLU A 462 -4.80 10.34 8.70
C GLU A 462 -4.62 9.36 7.53
N GLU A 463 -5.49 8.37 7.43
CA GLU A 463 -5.47 7.36 6.39
C GLU A 463 -6.29 7.84 5.17
N ASP A 464 -5.75 7.65 3.98
CA ASP A 464 -6.49 7.80 2.71
C ASP A 464 -6.59 6.45 2.01
N PRO A 465 -7.73 5.73 2.14
CA PRO A 465 -7.88 4.41 1.55
C PRO A 465 -8.03 4.43 0.02
N VAL A 466 -8.18 5.62 -0.58
CA VAL A 466 -8.31 5.81 -2.03
C VAL A 466 -6.95 6.06 -2.68
N HIS A 467 -5.92 6.41 -1.93
CA HIS A 467 -4.55 6.51 -2.44
C HIS A 467 -3.98 5.10 -2.70
N ILE A 468 -4.47 4.48 -3.81
CA ILE A 468 -4.19 3.08 -4.17
C ILE A 468 -2.97 2.98 -5.10
N PHE A 469 -2.74 3.98 -5.94
CA PHE A 469 -1.73 4.00 -6.99
C PHE A 469 -0.84 5.23 -6.89
N ASP A 470 0.44 5.07 -7.23
CA ASP A 470 1.43 6.16 -7.33
C ASP A 470 1.42 6.82 -8.73
N HIS A 471 0.24 6.90 -9.36
CA HIS A 471 0.11 7.56 -10.68
C HIS A 471 0.13 9.07 -10.55
N GLU A 472 0.85 9.73 -11.46
CA GLU A 472 0.89 11.18 -11.55
C GLU A 472 -0.12 11.74 -12.57
N PRO A 473 -0.73 12.92 -12.32
CA PRO A 473 -0.68 13.70 -11.09
C PRO A 473 -1.45 13.02 -9.95
N ALA A 474 -0.95 13.16 -8.72
CA ALA A 474 -1.60 12.60 -7.54
C ALA A 474 -2.99 13.24 -7.32
N PRO A 475 -4.03 12.46 -6.97
CA PRO A 475 -5.36 13.00 -6.67
C PRO A 475 -5.37 13.79 -5.35
N ALA A 476 -6.45 14.55 -5.13
CA ALA A 476 -6.69 15.17 -3.84
C ALA A 476 -6.87 14.12 -2.75
N HIS A 477 -6.52 14.45 -1.50
CA HIS A 477 -6.74 13.57 -0.34
C HIS A 477 -8.25 13.34 -0.14
N SER A 478 -8.69 12.12 -0.37
CA SER A 478 -10.12 11.79 -0.52
C SER A 478 -10.94 12.08 0.75
N VAL A 479 -10.39 11.75 1.92
CA VAL A 479 -11.07 11.93 3.22
C VAL A 479 -11.20 13.42 3.56
N LEU A 480 -10.14 14.21 3.35
CA LEU A 480 -10.18 15.65 3.62
C LEU A 480 -11.13 16.36 2.64
N LYS A 481 -11.10 15.96 1.35
CA LYS A 481 -12.05 16.49 0.37
C LYS A 481 -13.49 16.18 0.75
N LEU A 482 -13.78 14.91 1.12
CA LEU A 482 -15.14 14.53 1.55
C LEU A 482 -15.57 15.34 2.78
N ALA A 483 -14.70 15.51 3.78
CA ALA A 483 -15.01 16.30 4.97
C ALA A 483 -15.30 17.78 4.61
N ILE A 484 -14.52 18.39 3.71
CA ILE A 484 -14.80 19.75 3.21
C ILE A 484 -16.19 19.81 2.58
N ASP A 485 -16.50 18.86 1.70
CA ASP A 485 -17.76 18.81 0.97
C ASP A 485 -18.96 18.62 1.91
N VAL A 486 -18.88 17.66 2.83
CA VAL A 486 -19.97 17.36 3.78
C VAL A 486 -20.25 18.56 4.70
N PHE A 487 -19.20 19.21 5.23
CA PHE A 487 -19.38 20.40 6.06
C PHE A 487 -19.65 21.67 5.27
N SER A 488 -19.67 21.65 3.93
CA SER A 488 -20.05 22.79 3.09
C SER A 488 -21.54 23.09 3.10
N ARG A 489 -22.39 22.11 3.40
CA ARG A 489 -23.85 22.23 3.40
C ARG A 489 -24.40 21.93 4.80
N LYS A 490 -25.38 22.72 5.23
CA LYS A 490 -26.01 22.56 6.55
C LYS A 490 -26.64 21.18 6.74
N LYS A 491 -27.43 20.72 5.76
CA LYS A 491 -28.13 19.43 5.84
C LYS A 491 -27.21 18.22 5.94
N THR A 492 -26.09 18.23 5.22
CA THR A 492 -25.11 17.15 5.28
C THR A 492 -24.29 17.21 6.57
N ALA A 493 -24.00 18.41 7.07
CA ALA A 493 -23.31 18.60 8.35
C ALA A 493 -24.17 18.17 9.55
N GLU A 494 -25.52 18.24 9.47
CA GLU A 494 -26.46 17.83 10.52
C GLU A 494 -26.42 16.32 10.83
N HIS A 495 -25.86 15.48 9.95
CA HIS A 495 -25.64 14.06 10.24
C HIS A 495 -24.59 13.82 11.32
N PHE A 496 -23.67 14.78 11.50
CA PHE A 496 -22.67 14.74 12.58
C PHE A 496 -23.28 15.32 13.84
N TYR A 497 -23.51 14.47 14.84
CA TYR A 497 -24.04 14.93 16.13
C TYR A 497 -23.05 15.81 16.87
N THR A 498 -23.52 16.52 17.88
CA THR A 498 -22.67 17.44 18.67
C THR A 498 -21.37 16.80 19.18
N ASN A 499 -21.40 15.53 19.58
CA ASN A 499 -20.19 14.84 20.02
C ASN A 499 -19.24 14.53 18.86
N ASP A 500 -19.76 14.18 17.69
CA ASP A 500 -18.97 13.92 16.48
C ASP A 500 -18.28 15.21 16.02
N VAL A 501 -18.99 16.32 16.05
CA VAL A 501 -18.45 17.66 15.77
C VAL A 501 -17.32 18.01 16.74
N LYS A 502 -17.46 17.73 18.04
CA LYS A 502 -16.39 17.96 19.02
C LYS A 502 -15.16 17.11 18.73
N VAL A 503 -15.35 15.82 18.40
CA VAL A 503 -14.25 14.93 18.00
C VAL A 503 -13.56 15.46 16.73
N ALA A 504 -14.30 15.89 15.71
CA ALA A 504 -13.73 16.50 14.51
C ALA A 504 -12.87 17.73 14.87
N ILE A 505 -13.36 18.60 15.75
CA ILE A 505 -12.60 19.78 16.21
C ILE A 505 -11.34 19.38 16.98
N ASP A 506 -11.41 18.35 17.85
CA ASP A 506 -10.23 17.84 18.56
C ASP A 506 -9.15 17.35 17.59
N ILE A 507 -9.55 16.62 16.54
CA ILE A 507 -8.66 16.16 15.48
C ILE A 507 -8.04 17.38 14.76
N ILE A 508 -8.86 18.35 14.34
CA ILE A 508 -8.40 19.54 13.62
C ILE A 508 -7.40 20.34 14.45
N VAL A 509 -7.68 20.57 15.75
CA VAL A 509 -6.76 21.29 16.65
C VAL A 509 -5.42 20.58 16.74
N ARG A 510 -5.42 19.25 16.88
CA ARG A 510 -4.19 18.45 16.90
C ARG A 510 -3.43 18.61 15.58
N GLN A 511 -4.09 18.43 14.45
CA GLN A 511 -3.48 18.54 13.12
C GLN A 511 -2.91 19.94 12.86
N LEU A 512 -3.67 20.97 13.16
CA LEU A 512 -3.19 22.35 13.05
C LEU A 512 -1.98 22.62 13.96
N ALA A 513 -1.84 21.90 15.09
CA ALA A 513 -0.67 22.02 15.95
C ALA A 513 0.56 21.31 15.39
N ASP A 514 0.40 20.18 14.71
CA ASP A 514 1.49 19.30 14.27
C ASP A 514 2.00 19.61 12.85
N LEU A 515 1.11 20.05 11.95
CA LEU A 515 1.46 20.31 10.55
C LEU A 515 2.36 21.55 10.38
N SER A 516 3.38 21.41 9.54
CA SER A 516 4.34 22.46 9.22
C SER A 516 3.79 23.49 8.23
N PRO A 517 4.35 24.73 8.18
CA PRO A 517 4.06 25.69 7.14
C PRO A 517 4.29 25.11 5.72
N GLY A 518 3.32 25.31 4.83
CA GLY A 518 3.38 24.81 3.44
C GLY A 518 2.86 23.39 3.23
N ASP A 519 2.43 22.68 4.28
CA ASP A 519 1.71 21.42 4.12
C ASP A 519 0.27 21.70 3.64
N SER A 520 -0.08 21.21 2.46
CA SER A 520 -1.39 21.45 1.84
C SER A 520 -2.58 20.95 2.67
N ARG A 521 -2.36 19.96 3.55
CA ARG A 521 -3.41 19.44 4.46
C ARG A 521 -3.85 20.48 5.47
N ARG A 522 -2.95 21.43 5.84
CA ARG A 522 -3.26 22.48 6.82
C ARG A 522 -4.36 23.42 6.32
N GLU A 523 -4.30 23.81 5.05
CA GLU A 523 -5.37 24.56 4.39
C GLU A 523 -6.69 23.79 4.40
N GLN A 524 -6.64 22.49 4.11
CA GLN A 524 -7.83 21.63 4.09
C GLN A 524 -8.48 21.52 5.46
N TYR A 525 -7.71 21.33 6.53
CA TYR A 525 -8.24 21.35 7.92
C TYR A 525 -8.87 22.71 8.31
N LEU A 526 -8.28 23.80 7.88
CA LEU A 526 -8.86 25.15 8.10
C LEU A 526 -10.20 25.30 7.35
N ARG A 527 -10.32 24.77 6.13
CA ARG A 527 -11.58 24.77 5.36
C ARG A 527 -12.65 23.90 6.01
N ILE A 528 -12.28 22.72 6.51
CA ILE A 528 -13.21 21.86 7.28
C ILE A 528 -13.69 22.59 8.52
N LEU A 529 -12.79 23.22 9.28
CA LEU A 529 -13.14 24.00 10.46
C LEU A 529 -14.10 25.13 10.14
N GLN A 530 -13.84 25.89 9.05
CA GLN A 530 -14.75 26.96 8.60
C GLN A 530 -16.16 26.41 8.32
N GLY A 531 -16.24 25.28 7.61
CA GLY A 531 -17.51 24.60 7.33
C GLY A 531 -18.23 24.16 8.60
N ILE A 532 -17.51 23.54 9.55
CA ILE A 532 -18.06 23.13 10.85
C ILE A 532 -18.65 24.33 11.60
N ILE A 533 -17.90 25.43 11.73
CA ILE A 533 -18.37 26.61 12.47
C ILE A 533 -19.60 27.23 11.80
N ARG A 534 -19.67 27.20 10.47
CA ARG A 534 -20.79 27.79 9.68
C ARG A 534 -22.06 26.94 9.72
N ASN A 535 -21.92 25.63 9.63
CA ASN A 535 -23.02 24.72 9.28
C ASN A 535 -23.43 23.76 10.40
N THR A 536 -22.82 23.87 11.61
CA THR A 536 -23.17 23.06 12.79
C THR A 536 -23.53 23.94 13.98
N ASP A 537 -23.93 23.31 15.08
CA ASP A 537 -24.25 23.99 16.35
C ASP A 537 -22.99 24.39 17.15
N TYR A 538 -21.88 24.74 16.47
CA TYR A 538 -20.65 25.14 17.13
C TYR A 538 -20.86 26.24 18.17
N GLY A 539 -21.72 27.22 17.88
CA GLY A 539 -22.04 28.33 18.75
C GLY A 539 -22.64 27.94 20.12
N ALA A 540 -23.28 26.76 20.21
CA ALA A 540 -23.89 26.28 21.44
C ALA A 540 -22.85 25.73 22.44
N HIS A 541 -21.72 25.23 21.98
CA HIS A 541 -20.73 24.58 22.86
C HIS A 541 -19.35 25.23 22.82
N VAL A 542 -19.01 25.96 21.79
CA VAL A 542 -17.74 26.69 21.58
C VAL A 542 -16.49 25.85 21.93
N HIS A 543 -16.52 24.57 21.54
CA HIS A 543 -15.51 23.58 21.90
C HIS A 543 -14.11 23.98 21.40
N ARG A 544 -13.09 23.88 22.26
CA ARG A 544 -11.67 24.17 21.95
C ARG A 544 -11.39 25.59 21.39
N ARG A 545 -12.25 26.55 21.62
CA ARG A 545 -12.10 27.94 21.14
C ARG A 545 -10.71 28.52 21.44
N ASP A 546 -10.23 28.37 22.66
CA ASP A 546 -8.96 28.97 23.09
C ASP A 546 -7.75 28.28 22.44
N ASP A 547 -7.86 26.96 22.14
CA ASP A 547 -6.85 26.22 21.41
C ASP A 547 -6.82 26.63 19.94
N LEU A 548 -7.99 26.82 19.32
CA LEU A 548 -8.11 27.36 17.96
C LEU A 548 -7.51 28.75 17.86
N LEU A 549 -7.76 29.63 18.84
CA LEU A 549 -7.15 30.96 18.89
C LEU A 549 -5.62 30.88 18.95
N ARG A 550 -5.07 29.95 19.74
CA ARG A 550 -3.61 29.72 19.80
C ARG A 550 -3.05 29.23 18.45
N CYS A 551 -3.74 28.29 17.79
CA CYS A 551 -3.36 27.82 16.45
C CYS A 551 -3.39 28.96 15.43
N PHE A 552 -4.46 29.77 15.43
CA PHE A 552 -4.60 30.93 14.54
C PHE A 552 -3.53 31.99 14.77
N ALA A 553 -3.24 32.32 16.04
CA ALA A 553 -2.19 33.27 16.39
C ALA A 553 -0.81 32.77 15.92
N ARG A 554 -0.53 31.47 16.09
CA ARG A 554 0.71 30.86 15.59
C ARG A 554 0.83 30.98 14.08
N ILE A 555 -0.18 30.53 13.32
CA ILE A 555 -0.19 30.59 11.85
C ILE A 555 -0.03 32.05 11.38
N PHE A 556 -0.69 32.98 12.06
CA PHE A 556 -0.64 34.40 11.71
C PHE A 556 0.76 35.02 11.89
N CYS A 557 1.52 34.54 12.89
CA CYS A 557 2.87 35.01 13.19
C CYS A 557 3.97 34.26 12.43
N GLU A 558 3.64 33.28 11.60
CA GLU A 558 4.64 32.58 10.78
C GLU A 558 5.23 33.50 9.72
N GLU A 559 6.57 33.47 9.60
CA GLU A 559 7.31 34.23 8.62
C GLU A 559 7.58 33.35 7.40
N GLY A 560 7.20 33.80 6.21
CA GLY A 560 7.48 33.11 4.96
C GLY A 560 6.30 33.06 3.99
N ASP A 561 6.62 32.85 2.71
CA ASP A 561 5.63 32.80 1.63
C ASP A 561 4.74 31.56 1.68
N THR A 562 5.24 30.48 2.28
CA THR A 562 4.53 29.18 2.38
C THR A 562 3.29 29.22 3.29
N SER A 563 3.20 30.19 4.20
CA SER A 563 2.07 30.34 5.12
C SER A 563 1.03 31.37 4.67
N ARG A 564 1.20 32.03 3.52
CA ARG A 564 0.30 33.11 3.08
C ARG A 564 -1.14 32.67 2.87
N ASP A 565 -1.33 31.51 2.26
CA ASP A 565 -2.67 30.98 1.99
C ASP A 565 -3.39 30.61 3.29
N ASP A 566 -2.68 29.94 4.21
CA ASP A 566 -3.20 29.62 5.54
C ASP A 566 -3.54 30.90 6.33
N GLN A 567 -2.67 31.91 6.32
CA GLN A 567 -2.91 33.20 6.97
C GLN A 567 -4.12 33.93 6.37
N THR A 568 -4.29 33.84 5.07
CA THR A 568 -5.45 34.43 4.38
C THR A 568 -6.73 33.74 4.81
N LEU A 569 -6.72 32.43 4.91
CA LEU A 569 -7.87 31.65 5.36
C LEU A 569 -8.18 31.87 6.84
N VAL A 570 -7.17 31.94 7.71
CA VAL A 570 -7.35 32.29 9.14
C VAL A 570 -7.97 33.69 9.29
N ARG A 571 -7.55 34.68 8.46
CA ARG A 571 -8.19 36.01 8.45
C ARG A 571 -9.64 35.94 7.97
N ALA A 572 -9.93 35.13 6.94
CA ALA A 572 -11.29 34.94 6.44
C ALA A 572 -12.20 34.36 7.53
N ILE A 573 -11.75 33.28 8.21
CA ILE A 573 -12.48 32.65 9.32
C ILE A 573 -12.71 33.64 10.47
N SER A 574 -11.68 34.38 10.88
CA SER A 574 -11.77 35.36 11.98
C SER A 574 -12.69 36.53 11.64
N ASN A 575 -12.78 36.92 10.37
CA ASN A 575 -13.69 37.98 9.92
C ASN A 575 -15.13 37.50 9.74
N GLU A 576 -15.32 36.25 9.35
CA GLU A 576 -16.64 35.62 9.22
C GLU A 576 -17.29 35.36 10.58
N PHE A 577 -16.47 34.95 11.58
CA PHE A 577 -16.94 34.58 12.93
C PHE A 577 -16.30 35.45 14.02
N PRO A 578 -16.51 36.79 13.97
CA PRO A 578 -15.86 37.71 14.93
C PRO A 578 -16.27 37.43 16.38
N GLN A 579 -17.48 36.90 16.63
CA GLN A 579 -17.98 36.55 17.94
C GLN A 579 -17.15 35.46 18.66
N TYR A 580 -16.41 34.65 17.91
CA TYR A 580 -15.58 33.58 18.47
C TYR A 580 -14.09 33.93 18.47
N PHE A 581 -13.60 34.67 17.48
CA PHE A 581 -12.16 34.83 17.19
C PHE A 581 -11.65 36.26 17.23
N LYS A 582 -12.51 37.26 17.46
CA LYS A 582 -12.07 38.63 17.80
C LYS A 582 -12.17 38.85 19.28
N PRO A 583 -11.16 39.57 19.90
CA PRO A 583 -11.19 39.91 21.31
C PRO A 583 -12.33 40.83 21.69
#